data_f3d9120f2e7cc4dee95d1a1cc81b8cc3
#
_entry.id   f3d9120f2e7cc4dee95d1a1cc81b8cc3
#
_cell.length_a   1.000
_cell.length_b   1.000
_cell.length_c   1.000
_cell.angle_alpha   90.00
_cell.angle_beta   90.00
_cell.angle_gamma   90.00
#
_symmetry.space_group_name_H-M   'P 1'
#
loop_
_entity.id
_entity.type
_entity.pdbx_description
1 polymer ?
#
loop_
_entity_poly.entity_id
_entity_poly.type
_entity_poly.pdbx_seq_one_letter_code
_entity_poly.pdbx_strand_id
1 'polypeptide(L)'
;MRHTRFALPIALILASLPACSHKASSDASAADTTQLAPAPAAPASAPSTALTPVRGKLVAASDTQLTVATSDGDVRVHIARPLQLYKTQPAKLSNVSANSFVGVTSVAQKDDTQKATEIHIFPEELRGTGEGSNLMGDSTSSKPRSTMTNGAVAASSPSRMTNGTVQKGGGSTITVQYNGSARDITVPSDVKVTEIVSTKDKLTPGVSVIVLATKQPDGSLTASRAFVSQQP
;
A
#
# COMPACT_ATOMS: atom_id res chain seq x y z
N MET A 1 49.14 -32.96 -2.18
CA MET A 1 50.23 -32.55 -3.08
C MET A 1 49.78 -31.36 -3.92
N ARG A 2 50.60 -30.32 -3.91
CA ARG A 2 50.65 -29.08 -4.68
C ARG A 2 49.73 -27.93 -4.26
N HIS A 3 50.36 -27.13 -3.40
CA HIS A 3 50.08 -25.71 -3.14
C HIS A 3 50.49 -24.87 -4.36
N THR A 4 49.71 -23.87 -4.73
CA THR A 4 50.19 -22.75 -5.52
C THR A 4 49.70 -21.46 -4.89
N ARG A 5 50.60 -20.79 -4.21
CA ARG A 5 50.52 -19.42 -3.69
C ARG A 5 50.84 -18.49 -4.85
N PHE A 6 50.05 -17.44 -5.07
CA PHE A 6 50.48 -16.27 -5.82
C PHE A 6 50.40 -15.05 -4.92
N ALA A 7 51.54 -14.40 -4.79
CA ALA A 7 51.80 -13.21 -4.01
C ALA A 7 51.75 -11.95 -4.90
N LEU A 8 51.34 -10.87 -4.31
CA LEU A 8 51.42 -9.43 -4.52
C LEU A 8 52.32 -8.88 -5.67
N PRO A 9 52.08 -7.62 -6.15
CA PRO A 9 52.63 -6.49 -5.40
C PRO A 9 51.72 -5.24 -5.25
N ILE A 10 51.95 -4.56 -4.15
CA ILE A 10 51.61 -3.20 -3.75
C ILE A 10 52.35 -2.21 -4.67
N ALA A 11 51.64 -1.26 -5.25
CA ALA A 11 52.21 -0.06 -5.83
C ALA A 11 51.69 1.18 -5.10
N LEU A 12 52.57 1.75 -4.32
CA LEU A 12 52.46 3.01 -3.60
C LEU A 12 52.83 4.15 -4.57
N ILE A 13 51.91 5.07 -4.87
CA ILE A 13 52.20 6.31 -5.58
C ILE A 13 51.91 7.49 -4.67
N LEU A 14 52.97 8.09 -4.16
CA LEU A 14 53.03 9.46 -3.62
C LEU A 14 53.15 10.46 -4.78
N ALA A 15 52.31 11.48 -4.80
CA ALA A 15 52.61 12.75 -5.49
C ALA A 15 51.79 13.86 -4.85
N SER A 16 52.34 14.62 -3.95
CA SER A 16 52.89 15.99 -4.00
C SER A 16 51.86 17.08 -4.38
N LEU A 17 51.52 17.87 -3.34
CA LEU A 17 50.85 19.18 -3.38
C LEU A 17 51.83 20.27 -3.95
N PRO A 18 51.32 21.30 -4.60
CA PRO A 18 51.89 22.64 -4.49
C PRO A 18 50.92 23.58 -3.77
N ALA A 19 51.44 24.20 -2.72
CA ALA A 19 50.93 25.41 -2.11
C ALA A 19 51.20 26.60 -3.03
N CYS A 20 50.20 27.43 -3.30
CA CYS A 20 50.37 28.79 -3.79
C CYS A 20 49.69 29.76 -2.84
N SER A 21 50.54 30.40 -2.04
CA SER A 21 50.23 31.66 -1.34
C SER A 21 50.07 32.77 -2.36
N HIS A 22 49.00 33.53 -2.34
CA HIS A 22 48.92 34.87 -2.91
C HIS A 22 48.39 35.87 -1.90
N LYS A 23 49.21 36.84 -1.70
CA LYS A 23 49.28 38.01 -0.86
C LYS A 23 48.11 38.95 -1.12
N ALA A 24 47.62 39.53 -0.04
CA ALA A 24 46.63 40.60 -0.03
C ALA A 24 47.07 41.83 -0.83
N SER A 25 46.18 42.43 -1.57
CA SER A 25 46.18 43.81 -1.93
C SER A 25 44.73 44.33 -1.89
N SER A 26 44.53 45.28 -1.01
CA SER A 26 43.34 46.09 -0.92
C SER A 26 43.25 47.01 -2.16
N ASP A 27 42.11 47.03 -2.82
CA ASP A 27 41.57 48.27 -3.36
C ASP A 27 40.07 48.17 -3.62
N ALA A 28 39.45 49.29 -3.41
CA ALA A 28 38.03 49.49 -3.21
C ALA A 28 37.18 49.48 -4.50
N SER A 29 35.89 49.33 -4.29
CA SER A 29 34.77 49.82 -5.07
C SER A 29 34.37 49.07 -6.35
N ALA A 30 33.27 48.40 -6.24
CA ALA A 30 32.04 48.62 -7.01
C ALA A 30 31.03 47.51 -6.66
N ALA A 31 29.88 47.93 -6.19
CA ALA A 31 28.73 47.12 -5.95
C ALA A 31 28.23 46.51 -7.27
N ASP A 32 28.46 45.23 -7.44
CA ASP A 32 27.69 44.43 -8.43
C ASP A 32 26.76 43.51 -7.69
N THR A 33 25.51 43.93 -7.61
CA THR A 33 24.40 43.20 -7.03
C THR A 33 24.05 42.09 -8.02
N THR A 34 24.80 41.00 -7.97
CA THR A 34 24.37 39.76 -8.67
C THR A 34 23.18 39.20 -7.94
N GLN A 35 22.01 39.58 -8.43
CA GLN A 35 20.73 39.04 -8.04
C GLN A 35 20.75 37.52 -8.35
N LEU A 36 20.93 36.70 -7.29
CA LEU A 36 20.75 35.27 -7.40
C LEU A 36 19.33 35.04 -7.89
N ALA A 37 19.19 34.47 -9.06
CA ALA A 37 17.92 33.97 -9.55
C ALA A 37 17.36 32.96 -8.54
N PRO A 38 16.05 33.03 -8.19
CA PRO A 38 15.43 32.05 -7.32
C PRO A 38 15.60 30.65 -7.93
N ALA A 39 16.12 29.72 -7.14
CA ALA A 39 16.15 28.31 -7.53
C ALA A 39 14.74 27.87 -7.94
N PRO A 40 14.59 27.06 -9.01
CA PRO A 40 13.29 26.54 -9.39
C PRO A 40 12.70 25.79 -8.18
N ALA A 41 11.51 26.24 -7.74
CA ALA A 41 10.77 25.60 -6.69
C ALA A 41 10.56 24.13 -7.07
N ALA A 42 10.99 23.23 -6.21
CA ALA A 42 10.70 21.80 -6.35
C ALA A 42 9.19 21.64 -6.56
N PRO A 43 8.74 20.79 -7.49
CA PRO A 43 7.32 20.59 -7.71
C PRO A 43 6.68 20.19 -6.37
N ALA A 44 5.72 20.98 -5.92
CA ALA A 44 4.94 20.71 -4.73
C ALA A 44 4.33 19.30 -4.92
N SER A 45 4.69 18.37 -4.04
CA SER A 45 4.12 17.03 -4.01
C SER A 45 2.61 17.22 -3.95
N ALA A 46 1.89 16.73 -4.97
CA ALA A 46 0.44 16.76 -4.98
C ALA A 46 -0.06 16.11 -3.67
N PRO A 47 -1.08 16.68 -2.99
CA PRO A 47 -1.57 16.14 -1.75
C PRO A 47 -2.01 14.70 -2.03
N SER A 48 -1.35 13.75 -1.38
CA SER A 48 -1.73 12.35 -1.38
C SER A 48 -3.11 12.28 -0.72
N THR A 49 -4.15 12.17 -1.52
CA THR A 49 -5.53 12.09 -1.05
C THR A 49 -5.73 10.71 -0.44
N ALA A 50 -5.47 10.59 0.86
CA ALA A 50 -5.62 9.34 1.58
C ALA A 50 -7.07 8.85 1.46
N LEU A 51 -7.24 7.63 0.93
CA LEU A 51 -8.54 7.00 0.83
C LEU A 51 -8.98 6.52 2.22
N THR A 52 -10.18 6.89 2.61
CA THR A 52 -10.83 6.46 3.85
C THR A 52 -11.81 5.33 3.52
N PRO A 53 -11.58 4.09 3.96
CA PRO A 53 -12.52 3.00 3.73
C PRO A 53 -13.70 3.12 4.69
N VAL A 54 -14.91 3.31 4.15
CA VAL A 54 -16.17 3.23 4.90
C VAL A 54 -16.74 1.82 4.72
N ARG A 55 -16.81 1.06 5.81
CA ARG A 55 -17.22 -0.34 5.82
C ARG A 55 -18.53 -0.50 6.58
N GLY A 56 -19.49 -1.21 6.02
CA GLY A 56 -20.76 -1.46 6.71
C GLY A 56 -21.83 -2.04 5.80
N LYS A 57 -23.06 -1.95 6.25
CA LYS A 57 -24.23 -2.33 5.47
C LYS A 57 -24.82 -1.10 4.78
N LEU A 58 -25.17 -1.25 3.52
CA LEU A 58 -25.86 -0.19 2.79
C LEU A 58 -27.27 -0.01 3.37
N VAL A 59 -27.58 1.19 3.82
CA VAL A 59 -28.93 1.58 4.32
C VAL A 59 -29.74 2.14 3.17
N ALA A 60 -29.12 3.04 2.39
CA ALA A 60 -29.79 3.66 1.25
C ALA A 60 -28.77 4.01 0.16
N ALA A 61 -29.20 3.96 -1.08
CA ALA A 61 -28.46 4.42 -2.24
C ALA A 61 -29.36 5.31 -3.10
N SER A 62 -28.83 6.47 -3.46
CA SER A 62 -29.42 7.37 -4.46
C SER A 62 -28.38 7.62 -5.55
N ASP A 63 -28.76 8.38 -6.55
CA ASP A 63 -27.87 8.77 -7.64
C ASP A 63 -26.67 9.63 -7.20
N THR A 64 -26.77 10.28 -6.05
CA THR A 64 -25.77 11.25 -5.56
C THR A 64 -25.16 10.90 -4.21
N GLN A 65 -25.73 9.93 -3.51
CA GLN A 65 -25.33 9.64 -2.13
C GLN A 65 -25.55 8.18 -1.75
N LEU A 66 -24.63 7.64 -0.98
CA LEU A 66 -24.75 6.37 -0.26
C LEU A 66 -24.86 6.64 1.23
N THR A 67 -25.73 5.91 1.93
CA THR A 67 -25.76 5.86 3.40
C THR A 67 -25.35 4.47 3.84
N VAL A 68 -24.28 4.38 4.63
CA VAL A 68 -23.71 3.12 5.10
C VAL A 68 -23.76 3.07 6.62
N ALA A 69 -24.44 2.06 7.16
CA ALA A 69 -24.44 1.77 8.59
C ALA A 69 -23.11 1.12 8.97
N THR A 70 -22.30 1.83 9.73
CA THR A 70 -21.01 1.38 10.28
C THR A 70 -21.14 1.03 11.76
N SER A 71 -20.05 0.53 12.37
CA SER A 71 -20.00 0.32 13.84
C SER A 71 -20.19 1.59 14.66
N ASP A 72 -19.87 2.75 14.08
CA ASP A 72 -19.88 4.06 14.75
C ASP A 72 -21.11 4.91 14.40
N GLY A 73 -22.05 4.32 13.63
CA GLY A 73 -23.28 4.96 13.16
C GLY A 73 -23.37 5.09 11.65
N ASP A 74 -24.40 5.76 11.18
CA ASP A 74 -24.64 5.97 9.75
C ASP A 74 -23.69 7.02 9.16
N VAL A 75 -22.99 6.63 8.11
CA VAL A 75 -22.07 7.50 7.37
C VAL A 75 -22.64 7.79 6.00
N ARG A 76 -22.71 9.07 5.64
CA ARG A 76 -23.12 9.53 4.32
C ARG A 76 -21.92 9.78 3.44
N VAL A 77 -21.95 9.22 2.23
CA VAL A 77 -20.86 9.36 1.24
C VAL A 77 -21.45 9.90 -0.05
N HIS A 78 -20.97 11.04 -0.55
CA HIS A 78 -21.35 11.60 -1.82
C HIS A 78 -20.74 10.78 -2.96
N ILE A 79 -21.49 10.59 -4.04
CA ILE A 79 -21.04 9.85 -5.21
C ILE A 79 -20.41 10.82 -6.21
N ALA A 80 -19.11 10.66 -6.46
CA ALA A 80 -18.45 11.21 -7.64
C ALA A 80 -18.80 10.30 -8.83
N ARG A 81 -19.45 10.86 -9.85
CA ARG A 81 -19.87 10.09 -11.03
C ARG A 81 -18.75 9.96 -12.06
N PRO A 82 -18.66 8.80 -12.72
CA PRO A 82 -19.45 7.59 -12.50
C PRO A 82 -19.01 6.81 -11.25
N LEU A 83 -19.97 6.23 -10.50
CA LEU A 83 -19.65 5.29 -9.44
C LEU A 83 -19.32 3.94 -10.05
N GLN A 84 -18.10 3.46 -9.84
CA GLN A 84 -17.66 2.13 -10.23
C GLN A 84 -17.93 1.13 -9.12
N LEU A 85 -18.62 0.05 -9.44
CA LEU A 85 -18.93 -1.01 -8.51
C LEU A 85 -18.07 -2.24 -8.81
N TYR A 86 -17.60 -2.85 -7.76
CA TYR A 86 -16.79 -4.08 -7.80
C TYR A 86 -17.42 -5.14 -6.90
N LYS A 87 -17.24 -6.39 -7.28
CA LYS A 87 -17.59 -7.53 -6.45
C LYS A 87 -16.45 -8.54 -6.42
N THR A 88 -16.44 -9.36 -5.39
CA THR A 88 -15.49 -10.44 -5.24
C THR A 88 -16.10 -11.74 -5.78
N GLN A 89 -15.35 -12.51 -6.55
CA GLN A 89 -15.70 -13.85 -7.00
C GLN A 89 -14.59 -14.85 -6.69
N PRO A 90 -14.90 -16.15 -6.51
CA PRO A 90 -13.89 -17.18 -6.34
C PRO A 90 -12.95 -17.23 -7.55
N ALA A 91 -11.65 -17.44 -7.28
CA ALA A 91 -10.63 -17.61 -8.30
C ALA A 91 -9.68 -18.75 -7.91
N LYS A 92 -8.75 -19.09 -8.80
CA LYS A 92 -7.74 -20.12 -8.56
C LYS A 92 -6.36 -19.50 -8.42
N LEU A 93 -5.46 -20.17 -7.71
CA LEU A 93 -4.07 -19.73 -7.58
C LEU A 93 -3.38 -19.64 -8.97
N SER A 94 -3.77 -20.45 -9.93
CA SER A 94 -3.27 -20.37 -11.31
C SER A 94 -3.62 -19.07 -12.04
N ASN A 95 -4.58 -18.28 -11.54
CA ASN A 95 -4.90 -16.96 -12.07
C ASN A 95 -3.90 -15.87 -11.57
N VAL A 96 -3.09 -16.17 -10.55
CA VAL A 96 -2.03 -15.27 -10.06
C VAL A 96 -0.80 -15.48 -10.92
N SER A 97 -0.49 -14.51 -11.76
CA SER A 97 0.67 -14.50 -12.66
C SER A 97 1.63 -13.37 -12.31
N ALA A 98 2.83 -13.40 -12.91
CA ALA A 98 3.71 -12.24 -12.89
C ALA A 98 2.97 -11.01 -13.45
N ASN A 99 3.22 -9.85 -12.86
CA ASN A 99 2.54 -8.58 -13.10
C ASN A 99 1.08 -8.48 -12.62
N SER A 100 0.45 -9.53 -12.07
CA SER A 100 -0.84 -9.37 -11.39
C SER A 100 -0.73 -8.37 -10.25
N PHE A 101 -1.70 -7.47 -10.11
CA PHE A 101 -1.83 -6.65 -8.91
C PHE A 101 -2.69 -7.41 -7.90
N VAL A 102 -2.14 -7.67 -6.72
CA VAL A 102 -2.76 -8.54 -5.72
C VAL A 102 -2.77 -7.91 -4.34
N GLY A 103 -3.74 -8.30 -3.52
CA GLY A 103 -3.74 -8.09 -2.09
C GLY A 103 -3.59 -9.44 -1.38
N VAL A 104 -2.55 -9.60 -0.59
CA VAL A 104 -2.28 -10.85 0.13
C VAL A 104 -2.44 -10.62 1.62
N THR A 105 -3.38 -11.34 2.22
CA THR A 105 -3.47 -11.45 3.67
C THR A 105 -2.55 -12.57 4.12
N SER A 106 -1.64 -12.28 5.03
CA SER A 106 -0.65 -13.23 5.54
C SER A 106 -0.51 -13.17 7.05
N VAL A 107 -0.02 -14.23 7.63
CA VAL A 107 0.34 -14.33 9.06
C VAL A 107 1.82 -14.64 9.20
N ALA A 108 2.47 -14.02 10.19
CA ALA A 108 3.85 -14.32 10.52
C ALA A 108 3.97 -15.74 11.06
N GLN A 109 5.00 -16.44 10.63
CA GLN A 109 5.39 -17.74 11.15
C GLN A 109 6.49 -17.59 12.22
N LYS A 110 6.82 -18.67 12.92
CA LYS A 110 7.85 -18.66 13.99
C LYS A 110 9.26 -18.35 13.47
N ASP A 111 9.49 -18.54 12.17
CA ASP A 111 10.74 -18.28 11.45
C ASP A 111 10.76 -16.92 10.74
N ASP A 112 9.88 -15.99 11.16
CA ASP A 112 9.68 -14.67 10.56
C ASP A 112 9.22 -14.67 9.08
N THR A 113 8.98 -15.83 8.49
CA THR A 113 8.36 -15.92 7.16
C THR A 113 6.89 -15.51 7.22
N GLN A 114 6.34 -15.12 6.07
CA GLN A 114 4.92 -14.80 5.94
C GLN A 114 4.21 -15.93 5.20
N LYS A 115 3.10 -16.42 5.75
CA LYS A 115 2.24 -17.42 5.12
C LYS A 115 0.93 -16.79 4.71
N ALA A 116 0.60 -16.88 3.42
CA ALA A 116 -0.68 -16.40 2.89
C ALA A 116 -1.86 -17.17 3.47
N THR A 117 -2.91 -16.46 3.82
CA THR A 117 -4.21 -17.02 4.21
C THR A 117 -5.29 -16.71 3.18
N GLU A 118 -5.14 -15.59 2.46
CA GLU A 118 -6.06 -15.21 1.40
C GLU A 118 -5.34 -14.34 0.36
N ILE A 119 -5.70 -14.49 -0.91
CA ILE A 119 -5.18 -13.69 -2.02
C ILE A 119 -6.38 -13.10 -2.78
N HIS A 120 -6.36 -11.78 -2.98
CA HIS A 120 -7.30 -11.05 -3.84
C HIS A 120 -6.56 -10.59 -5.10
N ILE A 121 -7.07 -10.96 -6.26
CA ILE A 121 -6.58 -10.46 -7.55
C ILE A 121 -7.39 -9.21 -7.89
N PHE A 122 -6.72 -8.10 -8.13
CA PHE A 122 -7.36 -6.86 -8.51
C PHE A 122 -7.33 -6.67 -10.03
N PRO A 123 -8.36 -6.08 -10.62
CA PRO A 123 -8.33 -5.67 -12.02
C PRO A 123 -7.35 -4.50 -12.22
N GLU A 124 -6.89 -4.32 -13.45
CA GLU A 124 -5.85 -3.36 -13.78
C GLU A 124 -6.21 -1.91 -13.41
N GLU A 125 -7.47 -1.53 -13.51
CA GLU A 125 -7.95 -0.19 -13.14
C GLU A 125 -7.85 0.13 -11.65
N LEU A 126 -7.60 -0.87 -10.81
CA LEU A 126 -7.35 -0.73 -9.38
C LEU A 126 -5.87 -0.80 -9.02
N ARG A 127 -4.96 -0.92 -9.99
CA ARG A 127 -3.52 -0.95 -9.73
C ARG A 127 -3.08 0.30 -8.95
N GLY A 128 -2.20 0.10 -7.97
CA GLY A 128 -1.72 1.15 -7.07
C GLY A 128 -2.69 1.55 -5.96
N THR A 129 -3.96 1.07 -6.00
CA THR A 129 -4.92 1.40 -4.94
C THR A 129 -4.55 0.69 -3.64
N GLY A 130 -4.25 1.49 -2.60
CA GLY A 130 -3.89 0.96 -1.28
C GLY A 130 -2.59 0.15 -1.29
N GLU A 131 -1.68 0.42 -2.22
CA GLU A 131 -0.39 -0.25 -2.30
C GLU A 131 0.41 -0.08 -1.01
N GLY A 132 1.01 -1.17 -0.54
CA GLY A 132 1.74 -1.18 0.72
C GLY A 132 1.61 -2.49 1.48
N SER A 133 2.23 -2.54 2.67
CA SER A 133 2.18 -3.70 3.56
C SER A 133 1.87 -3.25 4.99
N ASN A 134 0.63 -3.46 5.44
CA ASN A 134 0.10 -2.97 6.70
C ASN A 134 -0.36 -4.11 7.61
N LEU A 135 -0.16 -3.96 8.93
CA LEU A 135 -0.76 -4.87 9.91
C LEU A 135 -2.27 -4.70 9.91
N MET A 136 -2.99 -5.82 9.88
CA MET A 136 -4.44 -5.81 10.01
C MET A 136 -4.79 -5.80 11.50
N GLY A 137 -5.57 -4.78 11.92
CA GLY A 137 -5.95 -4.59 13.31
C GLY A 137 -5.42 -3.29 13.92
N ASP A 138 -4.45 -2.63 13.30
CA ASP A 138 -4.00 -1.27 13.66
C ASP A 138 -4.84 -0.17 12.98
N SER A 139 -6.11 -0.44 12.72
CA SER A 139 -7.02 0.69 12.54
C SER A 139 -7.03 1.42 13.86
N THR A 140 -6.55 2.64 13.86
CA THR A 140 -6.50 3.63 14.92
C THR A 140 -7.87 3.82 15.62
N SER A 141 -8.41 2.77 16.19
CA SER A 141 -9.47 2.86 17.17
C SER A 141 -8.79 2.89 18.54
N SER A 142 -8.61 4.07 19.07
CA SER A 142 -8.19 4.41 20.42
C SER A 142 -9.18 3.91 21.50
N LYS A 143 -9.71 2.72 21.34
CA LYS A 143 -10.46 2.03 22.39
C LYS A 143 -9.81 0.67 22.64
N PRO A 144 -9.19 0.45 23.82
CA PRO A 144 -8.79 -0.87 24.22
C PRO A 144 -10.08 -1.71 24.31
N ARG A 145 -10.22 -2.72 23.48
CA ARG A 145 -11.21 -3.76 23.71
C ARG A 145 -10.78 -4.57 24.92
N SER A 146 -11.12 -4.04 26.09
CA SER A 146 -11.15 -4.81 27.31
C SER A 146 -12.38 -5.71 27.27
N THR A 147 -12.20 -6.90 26.74
CA THR A 147 -13.13 -7.99 27.02
C THR A 147 -12.36 -8.95 27.90
N MET A 148 -12.58 -8.90 29.19
CA MET A 148 -12.15 -9.94 30.11
C MET A 148 -12.89 -11.22 29.75
N THR A 149 -12.21 -12.11 29.04
CA THR A 149 -12.60 -13.50 28.95
C THR A 149 -11.46 -14.28 29.58
N ASN A 150 -11.71 -14.86 30.74
CA ASN A 150 -10.80 -15.80 31.39
C ASN A 150 -10.74 -17.08 30.54
N GLY A 151 -9.83 -17.11 29.60
CA GLY A 151 -9.43 -18.23 28.79
C GLY A 151 -8.06 -17.95 28.23
N ALA A 152 -7.18 -18.95 28.20
CA ALA A 152 -5.86 -18.81 27.58
C ALA A 152 -6.06 -18.43 26.12
N VAL A 153 -5.86 -17.14 25.81
CA VAL A 153 -5.79 -16.65 24.43
C VAL A 153 -4.48 -17.16 23.87
N ALA A 154 -4.55 -18.17 22.99
CA ALA A 154 -3.44 -18.46 22.11
C ALA A 154 -3.14 -17.14 21.37
N ALA A 155 -1.91 -16.62 21.53
CA ALA A 155 -1.48 -15.40 20.87
C ALA A 155 -1.63 -15.62 19.37
N SER A 156 -2.69 -15.06 18.78
CA SER A 156 -2.86 -15.07 17.34
C SER A 156 -1.78 -14.17 16.76
N SER A 157 -0.92 -14.72 15.92
CA SER A 157 0.05 -13.94 15.18
C SER A 157 -0.66 -12.83 14.43
N PRO A 158 -0.16 -11.57 14.48
CA PRO A 158 -0.81 -10.47 13.80
C PRO A 158 -0.89 -10.76 12.30
N SER A 159 -2.06 -10.57 11.74
CA SER A 159 -2.24 -10.68 10.29
C SER A 159 -1.78 -9.39 9.61
N ARG A 160 -1.30 -9.53 8.39
CA ARG A 160 -0.79 -8.42 7.56
C ARG A 160 -1.44 -8.49 6.18
N MET A 161 -1.80 -7.34 5.64
CA MET A 161 -2.23 -7.22 4.24
C MET A 161 -1.13 -6.51 3.44
N THR A 162 -0.69 -7.15 2.35
CA THR A 162 0.28 -6.61 1.40
C THR A 162 -0.39 -6.49 0.04
N ASN A 163 -0.54 -5.25 -0.43
CA ASN A 163 -1.05 -4.95 -1.76
C ASN A 163 0.11 -4.53 -2.65
N GLY A 164 0.25 -5.14 -3.79
CA GLY A 164 1.32 -4.83 -4.73
C GLY A 164 1.30 -5.72 -5.97
N THR A 165 2.31 -5.56 -6.78
CA THR A 165 2.48 -6.31 -8.03
C THR A 165 3.28 -7.57 -7.79
N VAL A 166 2.80 -8.70 -8.29
CA VAL A 166 3.53 -9.97 -8.28
C VAL A 166 4.71 -9.89 -9.25
N GLN A 167 5.93 -9.94 -8.74
CA GLN A 167 7.14 -10.02 -9.57
C GLN A 167 7.43 -11.45 -10.00
N LYS A 168 7.28 -12.39 -9.08
CA LYS A 168 7.50 -13.81 -9.31
C LYS A 168 6.32 -14.58 -8.75
N GLY A 169 5.59 -15.27 -9.60
CA GLY A 169 4.51 -16.16 -9.23
C GLY A 169 4.82 -17.59 -9.63
N GLY A 170 4.25 -18.54 -8.92
CA GLY A 170 4.38 -19.98 -9.16
C GLY A 170 5.16 -20.69 -8.04
N GLY A 171 4.79 -21.93 -7.79
CA GLY A 171 5.31 -22.71 -6.66
C GLY A 171 4.69 -22.30 -5.32
N SER A 172 5.43 -22.57 -4.24
CA SER A 172 4.98 -22.31 -2.86
C SER A 172 5.29 -20.91 -2.35
N THR A 173 5.79 -20.00 -3.17
CA THR A 173 6.16 -18.64 -2.77
C THR A 173 5.87 -17.65 -3.88
N ILE A 174 5.32 -16.49 -3.51
CA ILE A 174 5.16 -15.33 -4.39
C ILE A 174 5.94 -14.15 -3.84
N THR A 175 6.56 -13.37 -4.71
CA THR A 175 7.20 -12.09 -4.36
C THR A 175 6.27 -10.96 -4.77
N VAL A 176 5.81 -10.18 -3.81
CA VAL A 176 4.94 -9.01 -4.02
C VAL A 176 5.76 -7.75 -3.84
N GLN A 177 5.83 -6.92 -4.89
CA GLN A 177 6.48 -5.62 -4.87
C GLN A 177 5.46 -4.51 -4.59
N TYR A 178 5.83 -3.58 -3.72
CA TYR A 178 5.02 -2.42 -3.35
C TYR A 178 5.92 -1.25 -2.91
N ASN A 179 5.61 -0.05 -3.38
CA ASN A 179 6.31 1.20 -2.98
C ASN A 179 7.85 1.08 -2.93
N GLY A 180 8.46 0.45 -3.93
CA GLY A 180 9.91 0.24 -4.00
C GLY A 180 10.47 -0.85 -3.09
N SER A 181 9.62 -1.51 -2.30
CA SER A 181 9.95 -2.66 -1.45
C SER A 181 9.38 -3.95 -2.03
N ALA A 182 9.89 -5.09 -1.59
CA ALA A 182 9.37 -6.40 -1.96
C ALA A 182 9.22 -7.30 -0.73
N ARG A 183 8.28 -8.25 -0.82
CA ARG A 183 8.06 -9.24 0.24
C ARG A 183 7.78 -10.61 -0.36
N ASP A 184 8.51 -11.59 0.13
CA ASP A 184 8.26 -12.99 -0.17
C ASP A 184 7.21 -13.53 0.78
N ILE A 185 6.21 -14.21 0.23
CA ILE A 185 5.08 -14.76 0.96
C ILE A 185 4.90 -16.22 0.54
N THR A 186 4.98 -17.13 1.50
CA THR A 186 4.69 -18.54 1.27
C THR A 186 3.21 -18.73 1.01
N VAL A 187 2.89 -19.42 -0.07
CA VAL A 187 1.50 -19.67 -0.51
C VAL A 187 1.20 -21.16 -0.38
N PRO A 188 0.36 -21.56 0.58
CA PRO A 188 -0.09 -22.94 0.68
C PRO A 188 -1.02 -23.31 -0.49
N SER A 189 -1.10 -24.58 -0.82
CA SER A 189 -1.92 -25.08 -1.95
C SER A 189 -3.43 -24.89 -1.73
N ASP A 190 -3.86 -24.76 -0.49
CA ASP A 190 -5.24 -24.58 -0.06
C ASP A 190 -5.59 -23.11 0.23
N VAL A 191 -4.72 -22.17 -0.15
CA VAL A 191 -4.99 -20.74 0.03
C VAL A 191 -6.27 -20.32 -0.67
N LYS A 192 -7.09 -19.54 0.01
CA LYS A 192 -8.28 -18.95 -0.58
C LYS A 192 -7.88 -17.87 -1.57
N VAL A 193 -8.30 -18.00 -2.83
CA VAL A 193 -8.05 -17.00 -3.87
C VAL A 193 -9.39 -16.46 -4.36
N THR A 194 -9.45 -15.15 -4.47
CA THR A 194 -10.60 -14.43 -5.02
C THR A 194 -10.13 -13.40 -6.04
N GLU A 195 -11.02 -13.03 -6.94
CA GLU A 195 -10.80 -11.99 -7.93
C GLU A 195 -11.83 -10.87 -7.72
N ILE A 196 -11.37 -9.65 -7.82
CA ILE A 196 -12.21 -8.46 -7.78
C ILE A 196 -12.55 -8.09 -9.23
N VAL A 197 -13.83 -8.04 -9.54
CA VAL A 197 -14.31 -7.73 -10.89
C VAL A 197 -15.27 -6.55 -10.84
N SER A 198 -15.28 -5.74 -11.90
CA SER A 198 -16.30 -4.71 -12.04
C SER A 198 -17.69 -5.33 -12.22
N THR A 199 -18.70 -4.67 -11.69
CA THR A 199 -20.08 -5.13 -11.80
C THR A 199 -21.04 -3.98 -12.13
N LYS A 200 -22.13 -4.30 -12.81
CA LYS A 200 -23.25 -3.40 -13.04
C LYS A 200 -24.44 -3.70 -12.13
N ASP A 201 -24.25 -4.56 -11.13
CA ASP A 201 -25.28 -4.91 -10.17
C ASP A 201 -25.78 -3.65 -9.45
N LYS A 202 -27.08 -3.58 -9.18
CA LYS A 202 -27.64 -2.46 -8.43
C LYS A 202 -27.32 -2.58 -6.96
N LEU A 203 -26.96 -1.45 -6.34
CA LEU A 203 -26.83 -1.36 -4.89
C LEU A 203 -28.19 -1.44 -4.23
N THR A 204 -28.42 -2.51 -3.49
CA THR A 204 -29.67 -2.70 -2.72
C THR A 204 -29.42 -2.55 -1.23
N PRO A 205 -30.35 -1.95 -0.46
CA PRO A 205 -30.22 -1.88 0.99
C PRO A 205 -29.99 -3.26 1.62
N GLY A 206 -29.16 -3.31 2.66
CA GLY A 206 -28.80 -4.54 3.38
C GLY A 206 -27.53 -5.23 2.89
N VAL A 207 -27.04 -4.94 1.69
CA VAL A 207 -25.77 -5.52 1.22
C VAL A 207 -24.59 -4.93 1.98
N SER A 208 -23.56 -5.76 2.23
CA SER A 208 -22.32 -5.29 2.83
C SER A 208 -21.48 -4.59 1.78
N VAL A 209 -20.97 -3.39 2.10
CA VAL A 209 -20.20 -2.57 1.19
C VAL A 209 -18.92 -2.06 1.84
N ILE A 210 -17.90 -1.85 1.01
CA ILE A 210 -16.70 -1.09 1.35
C ILE A 210 -16.61 0.05 0.34
N VAL A 211 -16.78 1.28 0.82
CA VAL A 211 -16.72 2.47 -0.03
C VAL A 211 -15.36 3.14 0.20
N LEU A 212 -14.56 3.29 -0.86
CA LEU A 212 -13.29 4.02 -0.79
C LEU A 212 -13.57 5.50 -0.99
N ALA A 213 -13.66 6.24 0.11
CA ALA A 213 -14.00 7.64 0.12
C ALA A 213 -12.77 8.53 0.32
N THR A 214 -12.80 9.70 -0.29
CA THR A 214 -11.88 10.80 -0.05
C THR A 214 -12.55 11.80 0.87
N LYS A 215 -11.88 12.17 1.96
CA LYS A 215 -12.34 13.25 2.84
C LYS A 215 -12.07 14.59 2.18
N GLN A 216 -13.12 15.39 2.06
CA GLN A 216 -13.05 16.75 1.51
C GLN A 216 -12.64 17.78 2.59
N PRO A 217 -12.21 18.97 2.21
CA PRO A 217 -11.84 20.03 3.18
C PRO A 217 -12.98 20.43 4.13
N ASP A 218 -14.23 20.30 3.70
CA ASP A 218 -15.44 20.56 4.50
C ASP A 218 -15.81 19.41 5.43
N GLY A 219 -15.00 18.33 5.43
CA GLY A 219 -15.22 17.12 6.21
C GLY A 219 -16.16 16.10 5.57
N SER A 220 -16.80 16.43 4.45
CA SER A 220 -17.65 15.49 3.71
C SER A 220 -16.82 14.35 3.09
N LEU A 221 -17.47 13.23 2.79
CA LEU A 221 -16.87 12.08 2.15
C LEU A 221 -17.38 11.96 0.70
N THR A 222 -16.49 11.80 -0.24
CA THR A 222 -16.82 11.61 -1.67
C THR A 222 -16.15 10.35 -2.19
N ALA A 223 -16.88 9.51 -2.92
CA ALA A 223 -16.35 8.28 -3.48
C ALA A 223 -16.78 8.07 -4.93
N SER A 224 -15.88 7.51 -5.72
CA SER A 224 -16.12 7.03 -7.09
C SER A 224 -16.09 5.51 -7.21
N ARG A 225 -15.76 4.79 -6.12
CA ARG A 225 -15.59 3.33 -6.11
C ARG A 225 -16.23 2.73 -4.87
N ALA A 226 -16.95 1.63 -5.07
CA ALA A 226 -17.49 0.83 -3.97
C ALA A 226 -17.37 -0.66 -4.30
N PHE A 227 -17.10 -1.44 -3.28
CA PHE A 227 -16.99 -2.90 -3.33
C PHE A 227 -18.20 -3.49 -2.63
N VAL A 228 -18.89 -4.39 -3.31
CA VAL A 228 -20.03 -5.12 -2.78
C VAL A 228 -19.52 -6.49 -2.32
N SER A 229 -19.68 -6.77 -1.04
CA SER A 229 -19.42 -8.11 -0.52
C SER A 229 -20.70 -8.93 -0.70
N GLN A 230 -20.67 -9.97 -1.52
CA GLN A 230 -21.73 -10.96 -1.52
C GLN A 230 -21.65 -11.70 -0.18
N GLN A 231 -22.68 -11.60 0.65
CA GLN A 231 -22.86 -12.56 1.74
C GLN A 231 -23.12 -13.93 1.11
N PRO A 232 -22.45 -14.99 1.63
CA PRO A 232 -22.79 -16.35 1.27
C PRO A 232 -24.21 -16.70 1.66
#